data_6f1197a2a865e1c7aea1658afceff620
#
_entry.id   6f1197a2a865e1c7aea1658afceff620
#
_cell.length_a   1.000
_cell.length_b   1.000
_cell.length_c   1.000
_cell.angle_alpha   90.00
_cell.angle_beta   90.00
_cell.angle_gamma   90.00
#
_symmetry.space_group_name_H-M   'P 1'
#
loop_
_entity.id
_entity.type
_entity.pdbx_description
1 polymer ?
#
loop_
_entity_poly.entity_id
_entity_poly.type
_entity_poly.pdbx_seq_one_letter_code
_entity_poly.pdbx_strand_id
1 'polypeptide(L)'
;YASRIESFTFQRAVETTLPDWQPLIERVADEFRLDWRLLAAISYQESHWNPKAKSPTGVRGMMMLTRPTAREMGVKNRLDPEQSLRGGARFLRSLLRRLPNDIDDPDRTWMALAAYNVGMAHLEEARRLTEGNGGDPHLWQVEPNHLPDLLTPAISPPLRHVFARGE
;
A
#
# COMPACT_ATOMS: atom_id res chain seq x y z
N TYR A 1 20.68 8.01 7.96
CA TYR A 1 20.20 9.28 8.55
C TYR A 1 18.74 9.56 8.17
N ALA A 2 18.39 9.49 6.87
CA ALA A 2 17.02 9.69 6.39
C ALA A 2 16.02 8.70 7.02
N SER A 3 16.37 7.42 7.13
CA SER A 3 15.49 6.38 7.70
C SER A 3 15.18 6.59 9.18
N ARG A 4 16.08 7.21 9.96
CA ARG A 4 15.82 7.56 11.37
C ARG A 4 14.82 8.70 11.51
N ILE A 5 14.96 9.72 10.66
CA ILE A 5 14.03 10.87 10.65
C ILE A 5 12.64 10.42 10.22
N GLU A 6 12.53 9.61 9.18
CA GLU A 6 11.27 9.05 8.70
C GLU A 6 10.58 8.18 9.76
N SER A 7 11.36 7.32 10.44
CA SER A 7 10.85 6.48 11.53
C SER A 7 10.35 7.31 12.71
N PHE A 8 11.05 8.36 13.09
CA PHE A 8 10.63 9.27 14.15
C PHE A 8 9.37 10.05 13.77
N THR A 9 9.31 10.55 12.55
CA THR A 9 8.15 11.26 12.02
C THR A 9 6.91 10.38 11.99
N PHE A 10 7.06 9.13 11.54
CA PHE A 10 5.98 8.15 11.53
C PHE A 10 5.49 7.84 12.95
N GLN A 11 6.42 7.58 13.87
CA GLN A 11 6.07 7.27 15.26
C GLN A 11 5.32 8.42 15.92
N ARG A 12 5.76 9.64 15.69
CA ARG A 12 5.06 10.84 16.17
C ARG A 12 3.65 10.95 15.58
N ALA A 13 3.48 10.67 14.29
CA ALA A 13 2.18 10.69 13.63
C ALA A 13 1.24 9.60 14.17
N VAL A 14 1.76 8.42 14.52
CA VAL A 14 1.00 7.37 15.21
C VAL A 14 0.43 7.85 16.55
N GLU A 15 1.19 8.65 17.28
CA GLU A 15 0.78 9.16 18.58
C GLU A 15 -0.18 10.35 18.49
N THR A 16 0.00 11.22 17.48
CA THR A 16 -0.69 12.53 17.43
C THR A 16 -1.79 12.60 16.37
N THR A 17 -1.68 11.88 15.27
CA THR A 17 -2.61 11.98 14.13
C THR A 17 -3.47 10.73 13.98
N LEU A 18 -2.87 9.54 14.07
CA LEU A 18 -3.60 8.27 13.90
C LEU A 18 -4.80 8.11 14.81
N PRO A 19 -4.79 8.55 16.10
CA PRO A 19 -5.96 8.37 16.95
C PRO A 19 -7.26 8.97 16.39
N ASP A 20 -7.16 10.07 15.64
CA ASP A 20 -8.33 10.71 15.03
C ASP A 20 -8.94 9.87 13.90
N TRP A 21 -8.12 9.05 13.22
CA TRP A 21 -8.52 8.26 12.05
C TRP A 21 -8.69 6.77 12.32
N GLN A 22 -8.10 6.27 13.39
CA GLN A 22 -8.06 4.83 13.70
C GLN A 22 -9.45 4.19 13.74
N PRO A 23 -10.49 4.77 14.38
CA PRO A 23 -11.82 4.15 14.38
C PRO A 23 -12.39 3.98 12.97
N LEU A 24 -12.21 4.96 12.09
CA LEU A 24 -12.66 4.89 10.70
C LEU A 24 -11.86 3.84 9.92
N ILE A 25 -10.54 3.84 10.07
CA ILE A 25 -9.66 2.88 9.40
C ILE A 25 -9.99 1.45 9.81
N GLU A 26 -10.20 1.20 11.11
CA GLU A 26 -10.57 -0.13 11.62
C GLU A 26 -11.91 -0.58 11.06
N ARG A 27 -12.91 0.29 11.03
CA ARG A 27 -14.24 -0.03 10.50
C ARG A 27 -14.18 -0.39 9.01
N VAL A 28 -13.45 0.40 8.21
CA VAL A 28 -13.28 0.13 6.77
C VAL A 28 -12.48 -1.14 6.54
N ALA A 29 -11.40 -1.35 7.29
CA ALA A 29 -10.60 -2.56 7.18
C ALA A 29 -11.43 -3.82 7.46
N ASP A 30 -12.25 -3.81 8.51
CA ASP A 30 -13.16 -4.91 8.83
C ASP A 30 -14.14 -5.20 7.69
N GLU A 31 -14.72 -4.18 7.09
CA GLU A 31 -15.65 -4.33 5.96
C GLU A 31 -15.01 -5.07 4.78
N PHE A 32 -13.73 -4.80 4.51
CA PHE A 32 -13.00 -5.40 3.40
C PHE A 32 -12.12 -6.59 3.82
N ARG A 33 -12.22 -7.05 5.07
CA ARG A 33 -11.42 -8.17 5.62
C ARG A 33 -9.92 -7.96 5.47
N LEU A 34 -9.48 -6.75 5.76
CA LEU A 34 -8.07 -6.37 5.76
C LEU A 34 -7.59 -6.14 7.20
N ASP A 35 -6.30 -6.35 7.45
CA ASP A 35 -5.69 -5.88 8.68
C ASP A 35 -5.74 -4.34 8.70
N TRP A 36 -6.32 -3.76 9.73
CA TRP A 36 -6.45 -2.30 9.84
C TRP A 36 -5.08 -1.59 9.83
N ARG A 37 -4.05 -2.25 10.38
CA ARG A 37 -2.69 -1.69 10.40
C ARG A 37 -2.11 -1.57 9.00
N LEU A 38 -2.44 -2.52 8.13
CA LEU A 38 -2.08 -2.47 6.72
C LEU A 38 -2.73 -1.26 6.03
N LEU A 39 -4.02 -1.08 6.20
CA LEU A 39 -4.74 0.06 5.62
C LEU A 39 -4.24 1.39 6.19
N ALA A 40 -3.96 1.46 7.49
CA ALA A 40 -3.37 2.63 8.13
C ALA A 40 -1.98 2.95 7.56
N ALA A 41 -1.14 1.95 7.37
CA ALA A 41 0.20 2.14 6.82
C ALA A 41 0.18 2.63 5.38
N ILE A 42 -0.71 2.09 4.54
CA ILE A 42 -0.89 2.56 3.16
C ILE A 42 -1.35 4.02 3.14
N SER A 43 -2.36 4.36 3.90
CA SER A 43 -2.88 5.73 3.93
C SER A 43 -1.87 6.73 4.49
N TYR A 44 -1.03 6.32 5.43
CA TYR A 44 0.11 7.15 5.87
C TYR A 44 1.12 7.36 4.75
N GLN A 45 1.51 6.30 4.08
CA GLN A 45 2.47 6.39 2.97
C GLN A 45 1.94 7.29 1.85
N GLU A 46 0.65 7.17 1.53
CA GLU A 46 0.05 7.94 0.43
C GLU A 46 -0.12 9.42 0.79
N SER A 47 -0.61 9.74 1.98
CA SER A 47 -1.04 11.10 2.30
C SER A 47 -0.61 11.61 3.69
N HIS A 48 0.11 10.81 4.49
CA HIS A 48 0.35 11.10 5.92
C HIS A 48 -0.96 11.34 6.69
N TRP A 49 -2.01 10.58 6.35
CA TRP A 49 -3.36 10.70 6.89
C TRP A 49 -3.99 12.08 6.65
N ASN A 50 -3.65 12.73 5.54
CA ASN A 50 -4.25 14.00 5.15
C ASN A 50 -5.39 13.74 4.13
N PRO A 51 -6.67 13.95 4.53
CA PRO A 51 -7.80 13.71 3.62
C PRO A 51 -7.87 14.68 2.46
N LYS A 52 -7.17 15.80 2.53
CA LYS A 52 -7.13 16.85 1.50
C LYS A 52 -5.87 16.81 0.65
N ALA A 53 -5.07 15.75 0.74
CA ALA A 53 -3.83 15.63 -0.02
C ALA A 53 -4.09 15.70 -1.53
N LYS A 54 -3.20 16.36 -2.23
CA LYS A 54 -3.22 16.51 -3.69
C LYS A 54 -1.79 16.40 -4.21
N SER A 55 -1.61 15.69 -5.33
CA SER A 55 -0.32 15.66 -6.00
C SER A 55 -0.35 16.45 -7.31
N PRO A 56 0.82 16.86 -7.84
CA PRO A 56 0.91 17.48 -9.15
C PRO A 56 0.38 16.61 -10.29
N THR A 57 0.40 15.30 -10.12
CA THR A 57 -0.06 14.31 -11.11
C THR A 57 -1.57 14.04 -11.06
N GLY A 58 -2.29 14.70 -10.15
CA GLY A 58 -3.75 14.63 -10.07
C GLY A 58 -4.33 13.53 -9.19
N VAL A 59 -3.51 12.81 -8.42
CA VAL A 59 -4.02 11.92 -7.37
C VAL A 59 -4.45 12.73 -6.15
N ARG A 60 -5.49 12.27 -5.45
CA ARG A 60 -6.10 13.05 -4.37
C ARG A 60 -6.62 12.17 -3.22
N GLY A 61 -6.63 12.77 -2.04
CA GLY A 61 -7.30 12.27 -0.85
C GLY A 61 -6.44 11.37 0.02
N MET A 62 -7.06 10.81 1.04
CA MET A 62 -6.43 9.96 2.05
C MET A 62 -5.62 8.80 1.44
N MET A 63 -6.14 8.18 0.38
CA MET A 63 -5.52 7.05 -0.31
C MET A 63 -4.89 7.43 -1.65
N MET A 64 -4.82 8.71 -1.97
CA MET A 64 -4.22 9.26 -3.21
C MET A 64 -4.69 8.52 -4.46
N LEU A 65 -6.00 8.46 -4.65
CA LEU A 65 -6.59 7.78 -5.79
C LEU A 65 -6.52 8.63 -7.06
N THR A 66 -6.28 7.96 -8.19
CA THR A 66 -6.48 8.56 -9.51
C THR A 66 -7.98 8.67 -9.81
N ARG A 67 -8.35 9.52 -10.78
CA ARG A 67 -9.76 9.59 -11.23
C ARG A 67 -10.27 8.26 -11.78
N PRO A 68 -9.53 7.56 -12.64
CA PRO A 68 -10.00 6.27 -13.15
C PRO A 68 -10.21 5.23 -12.04
N THR A 69 -9.27 5.10 -11.11
CA THR A 69 -9.38 4.17 -9.98
C THR A 69 -10.54 4.55 -9.06
N ALA A 70 -10.71 5.83 -8.76
CA ALA A 70 -11.83 6.30 -7.94
C ALA A 70 -13.18 5.96 -8.59
N ARG A 71 -13.30 6.18 -9.89
CA ARG A 71 -14.52 5.85 -10.65
C ARG A 71 -14.80 4.35 -10.63
N GLU A 72 -13.78 3.55 -10.89
CA GLU A 72 -13.89 2.07 -10.87
C GLU A 72 -14.29 1.56 -9.50
N MET A 73 -13.77 2.17 -8.43
CA MET A 73 -14.04 1.76 -7.05
C MET A 73 -15.29 2.44 -6.44
N GLY A 74 -16.05 3.20 -7.23
CA GLY A 74 -17.29 3.83 -6.78
C GLY A 74 -17.10 5.05 -5.88
N VAL A 75 -15.92 5.69 -5.94
CA VAL A 75 -15.61 6.90 -5.16
C VAL A 75 -16.08 8.14 -5.93
N LYS A 76 -17.03 8.87 -5.38
CA LYS A 76 -17.57 10.10 -5.97
C LYS A 76 -16.76 11.32 -5.54
N ASN A 77 -16.31 11.35 -4.29
CA ASN A 77 -15.50 12.43 -3.73
C ASN A 77 -14.23 11.86 -3.10
N ARG A 78 -13.11 12.03 -3.79
CA ARG A 78 -11.79 11.55 -3.34
C ARG A 78 -11.27 12.27 -2.08
N LEU A 79 -11.82 13.45 -1.76
CA LEU A 79 -11.45 14.22 -0.58
C LEU A 79 -12.30 13.87 0.65
N ASP A 80 -13.34 13.08 0.49
CA ASP A 80 -14.06 12.49 1.62
C ASP A 80 -13.26 11.32 2.19
N PRO A 81 -12.86 11.38 3.48
CA PRO A 81 -11.96 10.37 4.04
C PRO A 81 -12.54 8.96 4.02
N GLU A 82 -13.83 8.79 4.32
CA GLU A 82 -14.47 7.48 4.31
C GLU A 82 -14.54 6.89 2.90
N GLN A 83 -14.96 7.69 1.90
CA GLN A 83 -15.00 7.23 0.52
C GLN A 83 -13.60 6.89 0.00
N SER A 84 -12.60 7.70 0.32
CA SER A 84 -11.21 7.45 -0.09
C SER A 84 -10.68 6.16 0.52
N LEU A 85 -10.85 5.96 1.83
CA LEU A 85 -10.42 4.74 2.52
C LEU A 85 -11.12 3.50 1.98
N ARG A 86 -12.42 3.56 1.75
CA ARG A 86 -13.19 2.44 1.18
C ARG A 86 -12.75 2.14 -0.25
N GLY A 87 -12.54 3.17 -1.06
CA GLY A 87 -12.05 3.01 -2.43
C GLY A 87 -10.66 2.39 -2.47
N GLY A 88 -9.74 2.86 -1.62
CA GLY A 88 -8.40 2.30 -1.49
C GLY A 88 -8.39 0.86 -0.99
N ALA A 89 -9.21 0.55 0.01
CA ALA A 89 -9.36 -0.81 0.52
C ALA A 89 -9.93 -1.76 -0.55
N ARG A 90 -10.93 -1.34 -1.28
CA ARG A 90 -11.51 -2.11 -2.40
C ARG A 90 -10.47 -2.34 -3.50
N PHE A 91 -9.70 -1.32 -3.83
CA PHE A 91 -8.64 -1.41 -4.82
C PHE A 91 -7.56 -2.40 -4.38
N LEU A 92 -7.08 -2.30 -3.15
CA LEU A 92 -6.12 -3.26 -2.60
C LEU A 92 -6.67 -4.69 -2.66
N ARG A 93 -7.93 -4.90 -2.28
CA ARG A 93 -8.56 -6.21 -2.34
C ARG A 93 -8.62 -6.74 -3.77
N SER A 94 -8.89 -5.87 -4.76
CA SER A 94 -8.88 -6.27 -6.17
C SER A 94 -7.48 -6.69 -6.65
N LEU A 95 -6.44 -6.00 -6.21
CA LEU A 95 -5.05 -6.36 -6.52
C LEU A 95 -4.68 -7.71 -5.92
N LEU A 96 -5.06 -7.96 -4.66
CA LEU A 96 -4.84 -9.26 -4.01
C LEU A 96 -5.49 -10.41 -4.79
N ARG A 97 -6.70 -10.21 -5.33
CA ARG A 97 -7.39 -11.21 -6.13
C ARG A 97 -6.76 -11.46 -7.49
N ARG A 98 -6.11 -10.46 -8.07
CA ARG A 98 -5.46 -10.54 -9.39
C ARG A 98 -4.11 -11.23 -9.36
N LEU A 99 -3.50 -11.36 -8.18
CA LEU A 99 -2.26 -12.12 -8.02
C LEU A 99 -2.51 -13.62 -8.17
N PRO A 100 -1.54 -14.40 -8.71
CA PRO A 100 -1.64 -15.86 -8.78
C PRO A 100 -1.99 -16.48 -7.42
N ASN A 101 -2.83 -17.52 -7.42
CA ASN A 101 -3.31 -18.14 -6.19
C ASN A 101 -2.23 -18.90 -5.40
N ASP A 102 -1.15 -19.28 -6.07
CA ASP A 102 -0.02 -20.01 -5.50
C ASP A 102 1.03 -19.11 -4.83
N ILE A 103 0.80 -17.81 -4.82
CA ILE A 103 1.63 -16.88 -4.02
C ILE A 103 1.05 -16.79 -2.60
N ASP A 104 1.81 -17.23 -1.63
CA ASP A 104 1.41 -17.21 -0.23
C ASP A 104 1.79 -15.89 0.48
N ASP A 105 1.15 -15.60 1.61
CA ASP A 105 1.58 -14.52 2.49
C ASP A 105 2.89 -14.93 3.22
N PRO A 106 3.78 -13.98 3.50
CA PRO A 106 3.61 -12.53 3.35
C PRO A 106 3.90 -11.98 1.94
N ASP A 107 4.45 -12.77 1.03
CA ASP A 107 4.84 -12.32 -0.31
C ASP A 107 3.67 -11.75 -1.10
N ARG A 108 2.50 -12.38 -0.99
CA ARG A 108 1.26 -11.93 -1.62
C ARG A 108 0.90 -10.51 -1.23
N THR A 109 0.95 -10.20 0.05
CA THR A 109 0.65 -8.85 0.57
C THR A 109 1.68 -7.83 0.08
N TRP A 110 2.98 -8.17 0.12
CA TRP A 110 4.03 -7.28 -0.38
C TRP A 110 3.86 -6.97 -1.87
N MET A 111 3.50 -7.96 -2.68
CA MET A 111 3.25 -7.78 -4.11
C MET A 111 2.03 -6.91 -4.37
N ALA A 112 0.96 -7.08 -3.59
CA ALA A 112 -0.22 -6.23 -3.71
C ALA A 112 0.09 -4.77 -3.37
N LEU A 113 0.93 -4.52 -2.36
CA LEU A 113 1.39 -3.17 -2.01
C LEU A 113 2.22 -2.54 -3.12
N ALA A 114 3.11 -3.30 -3.72
CA ALA A 114 3.89 -2.85 -4.86
C ALA A 114 2.97 -2.49 -6.04
N ALA A 115 2.00 -3.35 -6.35
CA ALA A 115 1.03 -3.10 -7.41
C ALA A 115 0.15 -1.88 -7.13
N TYR A 116 -0.20 -1.64 -5.87
CA TYR A 116 -0.92 -0.44 -5.46
C TYR A 116 -0.16 0.84 -5.82
N ASN A 117 1.15 0.84 -5.59
CA ASN A 117 2.01 2.00 -5.81
C ASN A 117 2.38 2.19 -7.29
N VAL A 118 2.88 1.14 -7.95
CA VAL A 118 3.46 1.24 -9.31
C VAL A 118 2.57 0.62 -10.40
N GLY A 119 1.49 -0.03 -10.05
CA GLY A 119 0.58 -0.69 -10.98
C GLY A 119 0.89 -2.17 -11.19
N MET A 120 -0.15 -2.95 -11.49
CA MET A 120 -0.04 -4.40 -11.68
C MET A 120 0.86 -4.76 -12.88
N ALA A 121 0.78 -4.01 -13.96
CA ALA A 121 1.62 -4.26 -15.14
C ALA A 121 3.11 -4.15 -14.83
N HIS A 122 3.49 -3.16 -14.01
CA HIS A 122 4.89 -2.98 -13.59
C HIS A 122 5.35 -4.12 -12.68
N LEU A 123 4.49 -4.55 -11.77
CA LEU A 123 4.76 -5.72 -10.93
C LEU A 123 4.97 -6.99 -11.77
N GLU A 124 4.10 -7.25 -12.73
CA GLU A 124 4.21 -8.42 -13.61
C GLU A 124 5.50 -8.39 -14.44
N GLU A 125 5.91 -7.21 -14.92
CA GLU A 125 7.19 -7.04 -15.59
C GLU A 125 8.36 -7.38 -14.69
N ALA A 126 8.36 -6.89 -13.45
CA ALA A 126 9.39 -7.19 -12.47
C ALA A 126 9.46 -8.70 -12.15
N ARG A 127 8.32 -9.37 -12.06
CA ARG A 127 8.25 -10.82 -11.85
C ARG A 127 8.84 -11.59 -13.04
N ARG A 128 8.54 -11.18 -14.27
CA ARG A 128 9.12 -11.79 -15.48
C ARG A 128 10.63 -11.61 -15.53
N LEU A 129 11.14 -10.42 -15.17
CA LEU A 129 12.58 -10.16 -15.12
C LEU A 129 13.25 -11.02 -14.04
N THR A 130 12.62 -11.19 -12.90
CA THR A 130 13.11 -12.04 -11.81
C THR A 130 13.22 -13.48 -12.26
N GLU A 131 12.19 -14.03 -12.90
CA GLU A 131 12.17 -15.38 -13.43
C GLU A 131 13.24 -15.59 -14.52
N GLY A 132 13.36 -14.63 -15.44
CA GLY A 132 14.37 -14.65 -16.50
C GLY A 132 15.81 -14.62 -15.99
N ASN A 133 16.04 -14.07 -14.79
CA ASN A 133 17.34 -14.04 -14.12
C ASN A 133 17.56 -15.22 -13.15
N GLY A 134 16.68 -16.23 -13.16
CA GLY A 134 16.80 -17.43 -12.35
C GLY A 134 16.28 -17.29 -10.92
N GLY A 135 15.61 -16.17 -10.56
CA GLY A 135 14.93 -16.00 -9.28
C GLY A 135 13.53 -16.60 -9.26
N ASP A 136 12.94 -16.70 -8.08
CA ASP A 136 11.56 -17.16 -7.92
C ASP A 136 10.58 -15.97 -8.01
N PRO A 137 9.70 -15.92 -9.03
CA PRO A 137 8.77 -14.83 -9.21
C PRO A 137 7.64 -14.79 -8.15
N HIS A 138 7.54 -15.82 -7.31
CA HIS A 138 6.52 -15.92 -6.25
C HIS A 138 7.02 -15.43 -4.89
N LEU A 139 8.33 -15.15 -4.76
CA LEU A 139 8.94 -14.73 -3.51
C LEU A 139 9.31 -13.26 -3.53
N TRP A 140 8.97 -12.57 -2.43
CA TRP A 140 9.44 -11.22 -2.12
C TRP A 140 10.68 -11.32 -1.24
N GLN A 141 11.86 -11.44 -1.85
CA GLN A 141 13.13 -11.63 -1.14
C GLN A 141 14.04 -10.40 -1.23
N VAL A 142 14.91 -10.24 -0.24
CA VAL A 142 15.84 -9.12 -0.12
C VAL A 142 17.22 -9.55 -0.61
N GLU A 143 17.34 -9.97 -1.88
CA GLU A 143 18.62 -10.30 -2.49
C GLU A 143 18.75 -9.68 -3.89
N PRO A 144 19.98 -9.43 -4.37
CA PRO A 144 20.18 -8.88 -5.71
C PRO A 144 19.46 -9.69 -6.78
N ASN A 145 18.86 -8.99 -7.73
CA ASN A 145 18.06 -9.55 -8.83
C ASN A 145 16.69 -10.12 -8.43
N HIS A 146 16.19 -9.82 -7.25
CA HIS A 146 14.85 -10.21 -6.81
C HIS A 146 13.85 -9.04 -6.91
N LEU A 147 12.56 -9.37 -6.80
CA LEU A 147 11.48 -8.39 -6.88
C LEU A 147 11.68 -7.15 -6.00
N PRO A 148 12.15 -7.24 -4.74
CA PRO A 148 12.36 -6.07 -3.91
C PRO A 148 13.31 -5.04 -4.50
N ASP A 149 14.36 -5.49 -5.18
CA ASP A 149 15.35 -4.57 -5.76
C ASP A 149 14.75 -3.76 -6.92
N LEU A 150 13.85 -4.38 -7.68
CA LEU A 150 13.17 -3.73 -8.79
C LEU A 150 12.05 -2.79 -8.33
N LEU A 151 11.46 -3.05 -7.15
CA LEU A 151 10.30 -2.36 -6.63
C LEU A 151 10.57 -1.61 -5.32
N THR A 152 11.82 -1.52 -4.88
CA THR A 152 12.20 -0.86 -3.61
C THR A 152 11.62 0.54 -3.44
N PRO A 153 11.54 1.39 -4.48
CA PRO A 153 10.93 2.71 -4.34
C PRO A 153 9.44 2.67 -3.99
N ALA A 154 8.77 1.53 -4.25
CA ALA A 154 7.34 1.38 -3.99
C ALA A 154 6.99 1.12 -2.52
N ILE A 155 7.97 0.74 -1.70
CA ILE A 155 7.74 0.33 -0.31
C ILE A 155 8.55 1.20 0.63
N SER A 156 7.87 2.11 1.32
CA SER A 156 8.51 3.00 2.29
C SER A 156 8.81 2.32 3.62
N PRO A 157 9.74 2.89 4.42
CA PRO A 157 10.05 2.39 5.76
C PRO A 157 8.84 2.14 6.68
N PRO A 158 7.81 3.00 6.72
CA PRO A 158 6.64 2.76 7.56
C PRO A 158 5.93 1.43 7.29
N LEU A 159 5.79 1.04 6.03
CA LEU A 159 5.16 -0.24 5.68
C LEU A 159 5.99 -1.44 6.14
N ARG A 160 7.31 -1.34 6.09
CA ARG A 160 8.19 -2.41 6.57
C ARG A 160 8.03 -2.67 8.06
N HIS A 161 7.83 -1.61 8.88
CA HIS A 161 7.65 -1.75 10.32
C HIS A 161 6.34 -2.44 10.71
N VAL A 162 5.28 -2.28 9.93
CA VAL A 162 3.99 -2.95 10.19
C VAL A 162 4.14 -4.47 10.08
N PHE A 163 4.94 -4.95 9.14
CA PHE A 163 5.13 -6.38 8.90
C PHE A 163 6.21 -7.01 9.79
N ALA A 164 7.18 -6.22 10.27
CA ALA A 164 8.22 -6.71 11.17
C ALA A 164 7.71 -7.04 12.60
N ARG A 165 6.52 -6.56 12.96
CA ARG A 165 5.91 -6.81 14.29
C ARG A 165 4.85 -7.91 14.29
N GLY A 166 4.70 -8.61 13.19
CA GLY A 166 3.72 -9.68 13.01
C GLY A 166 4.25 -11.08 13.37
N GLU A 167 5.38 -11.17 14.08
CA GLU A 167 5.89 -12.42 14.63
C GLU A 167 5.51 -12.58 16.11
#